data_6f583606d8e23641f543da116c577f59
#
_entry.id   6f583606d8e23641f543da116c577f59
#
_cell.length_a   1.000
_cell.length_b   1.000
_cell.length_c   1.000
_cell.angle_alpha   90.00
_cell.angle_beta   90.00
_cell.angle_gamma   90.00
#
_symmetry.space_group_name_H-M   'P 1'
#
loop_
_entity.id
_entity.type
_entity.pdbx_description
1 polymer ?
#
loop_
_entity_poly.entity_id
_entity_poly.type
_entity_poly.pdbx_seq_one_letter_code
_entity_poly.pdbx_strand_id
1 'polypeptide(L)'
;RVEVLRGPASVLYGSNAMGGVINIVTRKQQEEGVKNNMQVGYGSYNTLQTEFSNRVKKGCFSSVVTGSYNRTDGHRPDMEFEQYGGYAKLGYNFSTFWKVWGDINVTHFNASNPGTVQTPLFDNDSRITRGMTSFALENHYEKTSGTLSFFYNWGRHKINDGYGTGEEPIDDRFN
;
A
#
# COMPACT_ATOMS: atom_id res chain seq x y z
N ARG A 1 2.57 13.24 8.97
CA ARG A 1 3.95 13.77 9.00
C ARG A 1 4.83 12.87 8.12
N VAL A 2 5.71 13.46 7.36
CA VAL A 2 6.73 12.75 6.59
C VAL A 2 8.08 13.01 7.24
N GLU A 3 8.83 11.95 7.48
CA GLU A 3 10.18 11.99 8.02
C GLU A 3 11.13 11.41 6.98
N VAL A 4 12.20 12.11 6.68
CA VAL A 4 13.20 11.66 5.71
C VAL A 4 14.51 11.42 6.44
N LEU A 5 14.95 10.17 6.48
CA LEU A 5 16.25 9.76 6.97
C LEU A 5 17.18 9.59 5.77
N ARG A 6 18.24 10.39 5.72
CA ARG A 6 19.25 10.33 4.66
C ARG A 6 20.43 9.48 5.11
N GLY A 7 20.88 8.59 4.24
CA GLY A 7 21.98 7.68 4.51
C GLY A 7 21.52 6.25 4.84
N PRO A 8 22.46 5.32 5.01
CA PRO A 8 22.15 3.91 5.21
C PRO A 8 21.43 3.69 6.55
N ALA A 9 20.24 3.10 6.46
CA ALA A 9 19.40 2.78 7.62
C ALA A 9 18.96 1.32 7.63
N SER A 10 19.70 0.46 6.95
CA SER A 10 19.35 -0.97 6.74
C SER A 10 19.20 -1.76 8.04
N VAL A 11 19.91 -1.38 9.10
CA VAL A 11 19.83 -2.04 10.40
C VAL A 11 18.44 -1.93 11.02
N LEU A 12 17.75 -0.80 10.79
CA LEU A 12 16.44 -0.52 11.37
C LEU A 12 15.28 -0.78 10.39
N TYR A 13 15.52 -0.62 9.08
CA TYR A 13 14.46 -0.60 8.06
C TYR A 13 14.63 -1.65 6.96
N GLY A 14 15.59 -2.57 7.12
CA GLY A 14 15.80 -3.68 6.19
C GLY A 14 16.77 -3.36 5.05
N SER A 15 17.11 -4.39 4.27
CA SER A 15 18.18 -4.36 3.26
C SER A 15 18.01 -3.30 2.16
N ASN A 16 16.80 -2.88 1.88
CA ASN A 16 16.52 -1.90 0.83
C ASN A 16 16.73 -0.44 1.25
N ALA A 17 17.05 -0.20 2.53
CA ALA A 17 17.24 1.15 3.09
C ALA A 17 18.69 1.65 3.00
N MET A 18 19.42 1.32 1.91
CA MET A 18 20.82 1.71 1.73
C MET A 18 21.00 3.20 1.40
N GLY A 19 20.08 3.80 0.66
CA GLY A 19 20.14 5.22 0.25
C GLY A 19 19.39 6.17 1.19
N GLY A 20 18.54 5.65 2.04
CA GLY A 20 17.70 6.42 2.96
C GLY A 20 16.32 5.81 3.16
N VAL A 21 15.55 6.46 4.03
CA VAL A 21 14.17 6.04 4.37
C VAL A 21 13.24 7.24 4.36
N ILE A 22 12.08 7.06 3.78
CA ILE A 22 10.96 7.98 3.93
C ILE A 22 9.93 7.32 4.85
N ASN A 23 9.81 7.85 6.05
CA ASN A 23 8.83 7.38 7.03
C ASN A 23 7.57 8.24 6.98
N ILE A 24 6.45 7.64 6.62
CA ILE A 24 5.15 8.31 6.57
C ILE A 24 4.38 7.99 7.84
N VAL A 25 4.34 8.96 8.76
CA VAL A 25 3.57 8.84 9.99
C VAL A 25 2.14 9.29 9.73
N THR A 26 1.23 8.34 9.65
CA THR A 26 -0.20 8.58 9.44
C THR A 26 -0.84 9.23 10.67
N ARG A 27 -1.93 9.97 10.45
CA ARG A 27 -2.70 10.55 11.56
C ARG A 27 -3.37 9.43 12.36
N LYS A 28 -3.13 9.42 13.66
CA LYS A 28 -3.85 8.53 14.58
C LYS A 28 -5.20 9.14 14.92
N GLN A 29 -6.24 8.32 14.98
CA GLN A 29 -7.52 8.75 15.60
C GLN A 29 -7.28 8.86 17.11
N GLN A 30 -7.26 10.07 17.64
CA GLN A 30 -7.07 10.31 19.07
C GLN A 30 -8.40 10.44 19.81
N GLU A 31 -9.43 10.94 19.14
CA GLU A 31 -10.78 11.15 19.69
C GLU A 31 -11.62 9.88 19.59
N GLU A 32 -12.39 9.63 20.65
CA GLU A 32 -13.40 8.57 20.69
C GLU A 32 -14.43 8.76 19.58
N GLY A 33 -14.87 7.67 18.99
CA GLY A 33 -15.95 7.67 18.02
C GLY A 33 -15.60 6.96 16.72
N VAL A 34 -16.46 7.16 15.73
CA VAL A 34 -16.36 6.61 14.38
C VAL A 34 -16.31 7.75 13.38
N LYS A 35 -15.33 7.72 12.49
CA LYS A 35 -15.23 8.67 11.38
C LYS A 35 -15.18 7.89 10.07
N ASN A 36 -16.12 8.23 9.19
CA ASN A 36 -16.17 7.72 7.82
C ASN A 36 -15.83 8.84 6.84
N ASN A 37 -15.11 8.52 5.82
CA ASN A 37 -14.87 9.40 4.68
C ASN A 37 -15.04 8.59 3.40
N MET A 38 -15.72 9.18 2.42
CA MET A 38 -15.87 8.62 1.09
C MET A 38 -15.61 9.71 0.06
N GLN A 39 -14.80 9.40 -0.90
CA GLN A 39 -14.50 10.29 -2.01
C GLN A 39 -14.74 9.55 -3.32
N VAL A 40 -15.40 10.22 -4.27
CA VAL A 40 -15.63 9.72 -5.61
C VAL A 40 -15.28 10.83 -6.59
N GLY A 41 -14.44 10.53 -7.54
CA GLY A 41 -14.05 11.41 -8.64
C GLY A 41 -14.33 10.73 -9.97
N TYR A 42 -14.85 11.48 -10.92
CA TYR A 42 -15.03 11.03 -12.30
C TYR A 42 -14.46 12.08 -13.26
N GLY A 43 -13.75 11.63 -14.28
CA GLY A 43 -13.05 12.51 -15.22
C GLY A 43 -13.01 11.96 -16.64
N SER A 44 -12.25 12.62 -17.48
CA SER A 44 -12.03 12.25 -18.89
C SER A 44 -11.52 10.83 -19.03
N TYR A 45 -11.72 10.23 -20.19
CA TYR A 45 -11.27 8.86 -20.51
C TYR A 45 -11.85 7.80 -19.55
N ASN A 46 -13.11 8.01 -19.12
CA ASN A 46 -13.80 7.12 -18.19
C ASN A 46 -13.00 6.90 -16.86
N THR A 47 -12.26 7.94 -16.48
CA THR A 47 -11.47 7.89 -15.23
C THR A 47 -12.41 7.92 -14.04
N LEU A 48 -12.36 6.89 -13.22
CA LEU A 48 -13.09 6.77 -11.96
C LEU A 48 -12.08 6.59 -10.82
N GLN A 49 -12.22 7.40 -9.80
CA GLN A 49 -11.43 7.29 -8.58
C GLN A 49 -12.37 7.21 -7.39
N THR A 50 -12.22 6.18 -6.59
CA THR A 50 -13.03 6.00 -5.38
C THR A 50 -12.11 5.68 -4.21
N GLU A 51 -12.41 6.31 -3.09
CA GLU A 51 -11.74 6.02 -1.82
C GLU A 51 -12.78 5.99 -0.71
N PHE A 52 -12.66 5.00 0.15
CA PHE A 52 -13.42 4.89 1.38
C PHE A 52 -12.47 4.71 2.55
N SER A 53 -12.74 5.39 3.66
CA SER A 53 -12.03 5.17 4.91
C SER A 53 -12.99 5.16 6.10
N ASN A 54 -12.80 4.19 6.97
CA ASN A 54 -13.45 4.07 8.26
C ASN A 54 -12.39 4.11 9.35
N ARG A 55 -12.60 4.92 10.37
CA ARG A 55 -11.73 5.01 11.55
C ARG A 55 -12.59 4.88 12.79
N VAL A 56 -12.21 3.99 13.67
CA VAL A 56 -12.88 3.75 14.92
C VAL A 56 -11.89 3.88 16.06
N LYS A 57 -12.32 4.58 17.12
CA LYS A 57 -11.64 4.60 18.40
C LYS A 57 -12.70 4.38 19.48
N LYS A 58 -12.55 3.33 20.26
CA LYS A 58 -13.47 3.01 21.37
C LYS A 58 -12.67 2.41 22.54
N GLY A 59 -12.49 3.22 23.59
CA GLY A 59 -11.67 2.83 24.75
C GLY A 59 -10.27 2.38 24.34
N CYS A 60 -9.94 1.15 24.68
CA CYS A 60 -8.62 0.56 24.35
C CYS A 60 -8.47 0.14 22.89
N PHE A 61 -9.56 0.06 22.12
CA PHE A 61 -9.55 -0.41 20.74
C PHE A 61 -9.47 0.74 19.75
N SER A 62 -8.70 0.53 18.67
CA SER A 62 -8.64 1.42 17.53
C SER A 62 -8.57 0.63 16.23
N SER A 63 -9.25 1.11 15.19
CA SER A 63 -9.15 0.54 13.86
C SER A 63 -9.13 1.62 12.80
N VAL A 64 -8.45 1.34 11.71
CA VAL A 64 -8.49 2.10 10.46
C VAL A 64 -8.66 1.11 9.33
N VAL A 65 -9.67 1.29 8.51
CA VAL A 65 -9.88 0.49 7.29
C VAL A 65 -10.04 1.45 6.13
N THR A 66 -9.28 1.25 5.07
CA THR A 66 -9.43 2.01 3.82
C THR A 66 -9.52 1.07 2.63
N GLY A 67 -10.30 1.47 1.65
CA GLY A 67 -10.40 0.81 0.37
C GLY A 67 -10.35 1.85 -0.74
N SER A 68 -9.71 1.54 -1.85
CA SER A 68 -9.65 2.39 -3.02
C SER A 68 -9.83 1.59 -4.30
N TYR A 69 -10.45 2.22 -5.27
CA TYR A 69 -10.57 1.71 -6.62
C TYR A 69 -10.35 2.85 -7.60
N ASN A 70 -9.43 2.65 -8.53
CA ASN A 70 -9.10 3.62 -9.57
C ASN A 70 -9.08 2.91 -10.91
N ARG A 71 -9.66 3.54 -11.92
CA ARG A 71 -9.57 3.07 -13.30
C ARG A 71 -9.52 4.23 -14.27
N THR A 72 -8.97 4.00 -15.44
CA THR A 72 -9.04 4.88 -16.60
C THR A 72 -8.87 4.07 -17.87
N ASP A 73 -9.54 4.49 -18.94
CA ASP A 73 -9.36 3.88 -20.27
C ASP A 73 -8.12 4.47 -20.99
N GLY A 74 -7.54 5.55 -20.43
CA GLY A 74 -6.39 6.22 -21.03
C GLY A 74 -6.78 7.12 -22.23
N HIS A 75 -5.83 7.94 -22.68
CA HIS A 75 -6.05 8.86 -23.80
C HIS A 75 -5.69 8.27 -25.17
N ARG A 76 -5.23 7.02 -25.21
CA ARG A 76 -4.91 6.23 -26.40
C ARG A 76 -5.40 4.80 -26.20
N PRO A 77 -5.61 4.03 -27.29
CA PRO A 77 -5.83 2.59 -27.20
C PRO A 77 -4.69 1.89 -26.42
N ASP A 78 -5.01 0.82 -25.73
CA ASP A 78 -4.10 -0.01 -24.94
C ASP A 78 -3.37 0.77 -23.81
N MET A 79 -4.06 1.76 -23.22
CA MET A 79 -3.58 2.54 -22.06
C MET A 79 -4.47 2.38 -20.82
N GLU A 80 -5.20 1.29 -20.76
CA GLU A 80 -6.06 1.03 -19.63
C GLU A 80 -5.24 0.84 -18.36
N PHE A 81 -5.78 1.40 -17.29
CA PHE A 81 -5.26 1.20 -15.95
C PHE A 81 -6.39 0.92 -14.98
N GLU A 82 -6.21 -0.09 -14.14
CA GLU A 82 -7.14 -0.43 -13.09
C GLU A 82 -6.37 -0.80 -11.82
N GLN A 83 -6.82 -0.27 -10.69
CA GLN A 83 -6.15 -0.49 -9.40
C GLN A 83 -7.17 -0.70 -8.28
N TYR A 84 -6.89 -1.68 -7.45
CA TYR A 84 -7.57 -1.94 -6.18
C TYR A 84 -6.58 -1.77 -5.04
N GLY A 85 -6.96 -1.04 -4.01
CA GLY A 85 -6.17 -0.86 -2.80
C GLY A 85 -6.99 -1.19 -1.55
N GLY A 86 -6.36 -1.86 -0.61
CA GLY A 86 -6.94 -2.15 0.70
C GLY A 86 -5.91 -1.99 1.81
N TYR A 87 -6.29 -1.30 2.88
CA TYR A 87 -5.48 -1.18 4.08
C TYR A 87 -6.35 -1.37 5.31
N ALA A 88 -5.88 -2.17 6.24
CA ALA A 88 -6.50 -2.33 7.54
C ALA A 88 -5.43 -2.26 8.64
N LYS A 89 -5.70 -1.50 9.67
CA LYS A 89 -4.89 -1.43 10.89
C LYS A 89 -5.76 -1.60 12.11
N LEU A 90 -5.37 -2.48 13.01
CA LEU A 90 -6.02 -2.71 14.30
C LEU A 90 -5.01 -2.41 15.41
N GLY A 91 -5.48 -1.78 16.47
CA GLY A 91 -4.67 -1.49 17.65
C GLY A 91 -5.46 -1.71 18.94
N TYR A 92 -4.78 -2.23 19.93
CA TYR A 92 -5.35 -2.45 21.24
C TYR A 92 -4.37 -2.07 22.35
N ASN A 93 -4.82 -1.22 23.27
CA ASN A 93 -4.08 -0.83 24.47
C ASN A 93 -4.56 -1.72 25.63
N PHE A 94 -3.82 -2.75 25.99
CA PHE A 94 -4.23 -3.64 27.07
C PHE A 94 -3.75 -3.17 28.45
N SER A 95 -2.93 -2.15 28.50
CA SER A 95 -2.64 -1.37 29.71
C SER A 95 -2.22 0.05 29.36
N THR A 96 -1.99 0.89 30.37
CA THR A 96 -1.44 2.24 30.19
C THR A 96 -0.02 2.21 29.57
N PHE A 97 0.68 1.12 29.78
CA PHE A 97 2.08 0.97 29.37
C PHE A 97 2.27 0.11 28.12
N TRP A 98 1.30 -0.73 27.76
CA TRP A 98 1.42 -1.69 26.69
C TRP A 98 0.37 -1.54 25.61
N LYS A 99 0.82 -1.61 24.40
CA LYS A 99 0.01 -1.54 23.21
C LYS A 99 0.45 -2.57 22.19
N VAL A 100 -0.51 -3.19 21.54
CA VAL A 100 -0.30 -4.03 20.36
C VAL A 100 -1.01 -3.42 19.17
N TRP A 101 -0.42 -3.55 18.00
CA TRP A 101 -1.10 -3.22 16.76
C TRP A 101 -0.60 -4.12 15.61
N GLY A 102 -1.45 -4.29 14.62
CA GLY A 102 -1.10 -4.95 13.38
C GLY A 102 -1.77 -4.25 12.22
N ASP A 103 -1.13 -4.32 11.05
CA ASP A 103 -1.70 -3.81 9.82
C ASP A 103 -1.44 -4.73 8.62
N ILE A 104 -2.27 -4.56 7.62
CA ILE A 104 -2.12 -5.18 6.31
C ILE A 104 -2.42 -4.13 5.24
N ASN A 105 -1.58 -4.08 4.24
CA ASN A 105 -1.77 -3.29 3.03
C ASN A 105 -1.68 -4.22 1.82
N VAL A 106 -2.66 -4.14 0.93
CA VAL A 106 -2.67 -4.91 -0.32
C VAL A 106 -3.03 -3.96 -1.45
N THR A 107 -2.25 -4.01 -2.51
CA THR A 107 -2.52 -3.28 -3.75
C THR A 107 -2.43 -4.25 -4.92
N HIS A 108 -3.44 -4.21 -5.77
CA HIS A 108 -3.45 -4.92 -7.04
C HIS A 108 -3.71 -3.93 -8.15
N PHE A 109 -2.93 -3.99 -9.23
CA PHE A 109 -3.20 -3.19 -10.41
C PHE A 109 -2.92 -3.96 -11.70
N ASN A 110 -3.69 -3.59 -12.71
CA ASN A 110 -3.49 -3.96 -14.10
C ASN A 110 -3.16 -2.68 -14.87
N ALA A 111 -2.12 -2.71 -15.67
CA ALA A 111 -1.70 -1.57 -16.47
C ALA A 111 -1.30 -2.07 -17.85
N SER A 112 -1.88 -1.48 -18.88
CA SER A 112 -1.49 -1.68 -20.27
C SER A 112 -0.44 -0.66 -20.67
N ASN A 113 0.51 -1.07 -21.52
CA ASN A 113 1.59 -0.21 -21.99
C ASN A 113 1.62 -0.20 -23.54
N PRO A 114 1.06 0.83 -24.18
CA PRO A 114 1.00 0.91 -25.63
C PRO A 114 2.32 1.29 -26.29
N GLY A 115 3.40 1.50 -25.53
CA GLY A 115 4.63 2.01 -26.05
C GLY A 115 4.57 3.44 -26.57
N THR A 116 5.49 3.83 -27.43
CA THR A 116 5.49 5.16 -28.07
C THR A 116 4.61 5.17 -29.34
N VAL A 117 4.27 6.36 -29.83
CA VAL A 117 3.52 6.49 -31.08
C VAL A 117 4.32 5.95 -32.28
N GLN A 118 5.63 6.08 -32.24
CA GLN A 118 6.54 5.60 -33.29
C GLN A 118 6.82 4.10 -33.20
N THR A 119 6.78 3.55 -31.99
CA THR A 119 7.02 2.13 -31.69
C THR A 119 5.92 1.60 -30.79
N PRO A 120 4.71 1.35 -31.34
CA PRO A 120 3.62 0.80 -30.54
C PRO A 120 3.95 -0.63 -30.08
N LEU A 121 3.55 -0.91 -28.85
CA LEU A 121 3.59 -2.25 -28.26
C LEU A 121 2.19 -2.85 -28.31
N PHE A 122 2.09 -4.13 -28.60
CA PHE A 122 0.82 -4.86 -28.62
C PHE A 122 0.86 -5.93 -27.51
N ASP A 123 -0.27 -6.16 -26.88
CA ASP A 123 -0.43 -7.15 -25.79
C ASP A 123 0.60 -6.97 -24.64
N ASN A 124 1.03 -5.74 -24.39
CA ASN A 124 1.95 -5.44 -23.30
C ASN A 124 1.13 -4.98 -22.07
N ASP A 125 0.95 -5.90 -21.14
CA ASP A 125 0.22 -5.64 -19.90
C ASP A 125 0.99 -6.13 -18.66
N SER A 126 0.79 -5.44 -17.57
CA SER A 126 1.36 -5.78 -16.27
C SER A 126 0.26 -5.95 -15.24
N ARG A 127 0.25 -7.10 -14.57
CA ARG A 127 -0.64 -7.41 -13.46
C ARG A 127 0.19 -7.61 -12.22
N ILE A 128 0.12 -6.64 -11.31
CA ILE A 128 0.98 -6.61 -10.14
C ILE A 128 0.13 -6.63 -8.88
N THR A 129 0.44 -7.56 -8.00
CA THR A 129 -0.08 -7.59 -6.63
C THR A 129 1.06 -7.38 -5.66
N ARG A 130 0.89 -6.48 -4.72
CA ARG A 130 1.83 -6.24 -3.62
C ARG A 130 1.10 -6.23 -2.30
N GLY A 131 1.66 -6.90 -1.32
CA GLY A 131 1.16 -6.93 0.03
C GLY A 131 2.26 -6.66 1.04
N MET A 132 1.87 -6.04 2.13
CA MET A 132 2.71 -5.83 3.30
C MET A 132 1.87 -6.07 4.55
N THR A 133 2.44 -6.77 5.51
CA THR A 133 1.82 -6.98 6.81
C THR A 133 2.83 -6.60 7.88
N SER A 134 2.36 -5.89 8.89
CA SER A 134 3.19 -5.51 10.04
C SER A 134 2.48 -5.84 11.34
N PHE A 135 3.27 -6.16 12.35
CA PHE A 135 2.81 -6.38 13.71
C PHE A 135 3.80 -5.74 14.67
N ALA A 136 3.31 -5.06 15.70
CA ALA A 136 4.18 -4.50 16.72
C ALA A 136 3.57 -4.59 18.12
N LEU A 137 4.45 -4.85 19.08
CA LEU A 137 4.20 -4.76 20.51
C LEU A 137 5.05 -3.60 21.05
N GLU A 138 4.41 -2.60 21.60
CA GLU A 138 5.04 -1.39 22.13
C GLU A 138 4.87 -1.35 23.65
N ASN A 139 5.92 -0.98 24.37
CA ASN A 139 5.82 -0.59 25.77
C ASN A 139 6.30 0.85 25.97
N HIS A 140 5.72 1.53 26.93
CA HIS A 140 6.06 2.90 27.26
C HIS A 140 5.94 3.12 28.78
N TYR A 141 7.05 3.06 29.47
CA TYR A 141 7.16 3.38 30.88
C TYR A 141 7.79 4.77 31.04
N GLU A 142 7.76 5.36 32.23
CA GLU A 142 8.29 6.70 32.51
C GLU A 142 9.76 6.88 32.12
N LYS A 143 10.57 5.83 32.30
CA LYS A 143 12.03 5.88 32.09
C LYS A 143 12.50 4.96 30.96
N THR A 144 11.64 4.08 30.44
CA THR A 144 12.02 3.13 29.40
C THR A 144 10.90 2.93 28.42
N SER A 145 11.24 2.79 27.15
CA SER A 145 10.31 2.40 26.11
C SER A 145 10.96 1.41 25.17
N GLY A 146 10.17 0.54 24.59
CA GLY A 146 10.64 -0.44 23.63
C GLY A 146 9.56 -0.81 22.63
N THR A 147 9.98 -1.30 21.48
CA THR A 147 9.11 -1.80 20.43
C THR A 147 9.69 -3.07 19.86
N LEU A 148 8.89 -4.13 19.83
CA LEU A 148 9.15 -5.33 19.07
C LEU A 148 8.24 -5.31 17.85
N SER A 149 8.83 -5.37 16.65
CA SER A 149 8.06 -5.32 15.40
C SER A 149 8.48 -6.40 14.43
N PHE A 150 7.50 -6.93 13.71
CA PHE A 150 7.67 -7.82 12.59
C PHE A 150 6.99 -7.21 11.37
N PHE A 151 7.59 -7.43 10.22
CA PHE A 151 6.98 -7.07 8.95
C PHE A 151 7.26 -8.16 7.92
N TYR A 152 6.32 -8.32 7.00
CA TYR A 152 6.41 -9.28 5.92
C TYR A 152 5.89 -8.65 4.65
N ASN A 153 6.71 -8.67 3.60
CA ASN A 153 6.36 -8.17 2.27
C ASN A 153 6.21 -9.35 1.33
N TRP A 154 5.20 -9.30 0.48
CA TRP A 154 4.97 -10.31 -0.52
C TRP A 154 4.41 -9.69 -1.80
N GLY A 155 4.58 -10.39 -2.90
CA GLY A 155 4.03 -9.90 -4.15
C GLY A 155 4.11 -10.92 -5.27
N ARG A 156 3.38 -10.60 -6.33
CA ARG A 156 3.39 -11.31 -7.58
C ARG A 156 3.36 -10.31 -8.72
N HIS A 157 4.27 -10.45 -9.64
CA HIS A 157 4.33 -9.70 -10.88
C HIS A 157 4.06 -10.65 -12.04
N LYS A 158 3.05 -10.37 -12.82
CA LYS A 158 2.82 -10.97 -14.13
C LYS A 158 3.00 -9.89 -15.16
N ILE A 159 3.97 -10.05 -16.02
CA ILE A 159 4.30 -9.11 -17.08
C ILE A 159 4.18 -9.84 -18.39
N ASN A 160 3.28 -9.39 -19.25
CA ASN A 160 3.23 -9.75 -20.64
C ASN A 160 4.00 -8.66 -21.40
N ASP A 161 5.09 -9.00 -22.05
CA ASP A 161 5.96 -8.03 -22.73
C ASP A 161 5.62 -7.84 -24.21
N GLY A 162 4.53 -8.45 -24.68
CA GLY A 162 4.01 -8.26 -26.02
C GLY A 162 4.83 -8.88 -27.15
N TYR A 163 5.89 -9.61 -26.82
CA TYR A 163 6.63 -10.38 -27.81
C TYR A 163 5.88 -11.69 -28.10
N GLY A 164 4.82 -11.59 -28.89
CA GLY A 164 3.89 -12.68 -29.23
C GLY A 164 4.48 -13.89 -29.98
N THR A 165 5.64 -14.35 -29.59
CA THR A 165 6.36 -15.48 -30.19
C THR A 165 6.39 -16.72 -29.30
N GLY A 166 5.36 -16.91 -28.48
CA GLY A 166 5.17 -18.16 -27.71
C GLY A 166 6.00 -18.28 -26.44
N GLU A 167 6.61 -17.19 -25.98
CA GLU A 167 7.20 -17.14 -24.66
C GLU A 167 6.09 -16.94 -23.61
N GLU A 168 6.17 -17.71 -22.53
CA GLU A 168 5.25 -17.55 -21.39
C GLU A 168 5.46 -16.18 -20.74
N PRO A 169 4.39 -15.48 -20.31
CA PRO A 169 4.51 -14.24 -19.57
C PRO A 169 5.36 -14.43 -18.32
N ILE A 170 6.18 -13.43 -18.00
CA ILE A 170 6.97 -13.44 -16.77
C ILE A 170 6.01 -13.47 -15.57
N ASP A 171 6.09 -14.52 -14.76
CA ASP A 171 5.34 -14.66 -13.52
C ASP A 171 6.30 -14.76 -12.34
N ASP A 172 6.66 -13.63 -11.78
CA ASP A 172 7.63 -13.52 -10.68
C ASP A 172 6.91 -13.35 -9.34
N ARG A 173 7.36 -14.11 -8.35
CA ARG A 173 6.83 -14.08 -6.98
C ARG A 173 7.96 -13.80 -6.01
N PHE A 174 7.72 -12.90 -5.07
CA PHE A 174 8.68 -12.55 -4.03
C PHE A 174 8.01 -12.45 -2.65
N ASN A 175 8.79 -12.74 -1.61
CA ASN A 175 8.44 -12.62 -0.20
C ASN A 175 9.57 -11.91 0.58
#